data_a687c4e4a1672789f600cb5642bbc0f1
#
_entry.id   a687c4e4a1672789f600cb5642bbc0f1
#
_cell.length_a   1.000
_cell.length_b   1.000
_cell.length_c   1.000
_cell.angle_alpha   90.00
_cell.angle_beta   90.00
_cell.angle_gamma   90.00
#
_symmetry.space_group_name_H-M   'P 1'
#
loop_
_entity.id
_entity.type
_entity.pdbx_description
1 polymer ?
#
loop_
_entity_poly.entity_id
_entity_poly.type
_entity_poly.pdbx_seq_one_letter_code
_entity_poly.pdbx_strand_id
1 'polypeptide(L)'
;IQAPIATVFEAPSATPELLALPGVQVQTMAGMPQVVVAGHIGQDTEALLLAQVRGAKKQEQVREQVAQHNALVAAQAAPASRGTPFAPLPRLAYRTAAQAPLWPLEREAVLEEVELDLLQPQAVQLPGFHAAQEAELFEIGMQNARVTLRHADSAQMAMDWTSSSIDAPTLVGWLDQLLFKAPDLAGLTQGERRAYLAAVVNHQLHTCGVPLVVLAQARFRLARDIESHIAQLRQTAAQRTFRQKVLAQGDGSAWLVEPDWAHPHVFEPGRYPVPVASRYSGRYQFGKHYFPVLADLKDGGQEFQCAQLIDRHPRVRHWVRNLDTAPCGFGLPTSRGRFYADFVAELLDGRVALLEFKGAHLMNDPYELEKRQVGELWAHTSSDRAVFGWLSYEGLAQQLDQVLA
;
A
#
# COMPACT_ATOMS: atom_id res chain seq x y z
N ILE A 1 -18.60 -31.52 11.64
CA ILE A 1 -19.31 -30.37 12.23
C ILE A 1 -18.53 -30.02 13.48
N GLN A 2 -17.84 -28.88 13.48
CA GLN A 2 -17.15 -28.39 14.69
C GLN A 2 -18.20 -28.00 15.74
N ALA A 3 -17.92 -28.27 17.01
CA ALA A 3 -18.78 -27.86 18.11
C ALA A 3 -18.85 -26.31 18.18
N PRO A 4 -20.00 -25.73 18.49
CA PRO A 4 -20.11 -24.30 18.64
C PRO A 4 -19.20 -23.80 19.76
N ILE A 5 -18.52 -22.66 19.54
CA ILE A 5 -17.72 -22.01 20.56
C ILE A 5 -18.65 -21.54 21.67
N ALA A 6 -18.35 -21.95 22.91
CA ALA A 6 -19.09 -21.57 24.09
C ALA A 6 -18.14 -20.95 25.13
N THR A 7 -18.54 -19.86 25.75
CA THR A 7 -17.78 -19.21 26.83
C THR A 7 -18.60 -19.19 28.11
N VAL A 8 -17.90 -19.44 29.20
CA VAL A 8 -18.48 -19.45 30.55
C VAL A 8 -18.28 -18.11 31.20
N PHE A 9 -19.37 -17.50 31.65
CA PHE A 9 -19.35 -16.25 32.40
C PHE A 9 -19.71 -16.54 33.88
N GLU A 10 -18.88 -16.03 34.77
CA GLU A 10 -19.17 -16.07 36.20
C GLU A 10 -20.24 -15.02 36.54
N ALA A 11 -21.48 -15.36 36.37
CA ALA A 11 -22.61 -14.51 36.71
C ALA A 11 -23.23 -14.94 38.05
N PRO A 12 -23.46 -14.01 38.97
CA PRO A 12 -24.02 -14.32 40.29
C PRO A 12 -25.47 -14.81 40.28
N SER A 13 -26.22 -14.58 39.20
CA SER A 13 -27.59 -15.09 39.04
C SER A 13 -27.99 -15.14 37.56
N ALA A 14 -28.51 -16.29 37.12
CA ALA A 14 -29.17 -16.42 35.84
C ALA A 14 -30.59 -15.90 35.95
N THR A 15 -30.88 -14.74 35.31
CA THR A 15 -32.25 -14.23 35.28
C THR A 15 -33.08 -14.94 34.20
N PRO A 16 -34.42 -15.08 34.39
CA PRO A 16 -35.29 -15.65 33.35
C PRO A 16 -35.12 -14.98 31.96
N GLU A 17 -34.88 -13.68 31.97
CA GLU A 17 -34.66 -12.88 30.72
C GLU A 17 -33.38 -13.29 29.97
N LEU A 18 -32.29 -13.56 30.72
CA LEU A 18 -31.01 -14.04 30.13
C LEU A 18 -31.17 -15.48 29.59
N LEU A 19 -31.94 -16.33 30.29
CA LEU A 19 -32.18 -17.72 29.87
C LEU A 19 -33.12 -17.85 28.67
N ALA A 20 -33.93 -16.81 28.40
CA ALA A 20 -34.82 -16.77 27.23
C ALA A 20 -34.06 -16.49 25.93
N LEU A 21 -32.79 -16.06 26.01
CA LEU A 21 -32.00 -15.73 24.84
C LEU A 21 -31.43 -17.00 24.16
N PRO A 22 -31.37 -17.00 22.81
CA PRO A 22 -30.84 -18.14 22.07
C PRO A 22 -29.35 -18.37 22.38
N GLY A 23 -28.97 -19.60 22.61
CA GLY A 23 -27.59 -20.00 22.89
C GLY A 23 -27.13 -19.83 24.34
N VAL A 24 -27.98 -19.33 25.23
CA VAL A 24 -27.69 -19.17 26.66
C VAL A 24 -28.15 -20.37 27.46
N GLN A 25 -27.24 -20.93 28.25
CA GLN A 25 -27.49 -22.08 29.14
C GLN A 25 -26.89 -21.80 30.52
N VAL A 26 -27.44 -22.43 31.56
CA VAL A 26 -26.84 -22.43 32.91
C VAL A 26 -26.24 -23.80 33.21
N GLN A 27 -24.98 -23.79 33.58
CA GLN A 27 -24.30 -24.96 34.13
C GLN A 27 -23.95 -24.72 35.59
N THR A 28 -24.07 -25.74 36.43
CA THR A 28 -23.63 -25.67 37.83
C THR A 28 -22.26 -26.36 37.93
N MET A 29 -21.20 -25.56 38.15
CA MET A 29 -19.87 -26.05 38.43
C MET A 29 -19.49 -25.73 39.88
N ALA A 30 -19.04 -26.76 40.62
CA ALA A 30 -18.65 -26.63 42.04
C ALA A 30 -19.72 -25.96 42.93
N GLY A 31 -21.02 -26.20 42.64
CA GLY A 31 -22.12 -25.61 43.40
C GLY A 31 -22.48 -24.18 43.07
N MET A 32 -21.78 -23.53 42.13
CA MET A 32 -22.08 -22.18 41.67
C MET A 32 -22.69 -22.21 40.27
N PRO A 33 -23.78 -21.44 40.03
CA PRO A 33 -24.35 -21.31 38.70
C PRO A 33 -23.43 -20.46 37.82
N GLN A 34 -23.14 -20.98 36.64
CA GLN A 34 -22.37 -20.26 35.60
C GLN A 34 -23.22 -20.15 34.34
N VAL A 35 -23.15 -19.00 33.68
CA VAL A 35 -23.84 -18.79 32.43
C VAL A 35 -22.91 -19.16 31.28
N VAL A 36 -23.35 -20.07 30.44
CA VAL A 36 -22.64 -20.49 29.23
C VAL A 36 -23.36 -19.91 28.02
N VAL A 37 -22.64 -19.16 27.21
CA VAL A 37 -23.21 -18.62 25.99
C VAL A 37 -22.49 -19.24 24.79
N ALA A 38 -23.27 -19.84 23.89
CA ALA A 38 -22.81 -20.45 22.67
C ALA A 38 -23.25 -19.61 21.45
N GLY A 39 -22.37 -19.44 20.49
CA GLY A 39 -22.63 -18.61 19.32
C GLY A 39 -22.39 -17.10 19.57
N HIS A 40 -22.81 -16.28 18.64
CA HIS A 40 -22.56 -14.84 18.72
C HIS A 40 -23.33 -14.16 19.86
N ILE A 41 -22.65 -13.37 20.67
CA ILE A 41 -23.23 -12.57 21.76
C ILE A 41 -23.63 -11.21 21.20
N GLY A 42 -24.94 -10.99 21.02
CA GLY A 42 -25.50 -9.73 20.59
C GLY A 42 -25.54 -8.66 21.71
N GLN A 43 -25.89 -7.43 21.34
CA GLN A 43 -25.92 -6.29 22.27
C GLN A 43 -26.88 -6.51 23.46
N ASP A 44 -28.04 -7.11 23.23
CA ASP A 44 -29.02 -7.39 24.29
C ASP A 44 -28.46 -8.41 25.30
N THR A 45 -27.79 -9.46 24.79
CA THR A 45 -27.16 -10.48 25.64
C THR A 45 -26.00 -9.88 26.44
N GLU A 46 -25.16 -9.05 25.78
CA GLU A 46 -24.07 -8.33 26.47
C GLU A 46 -24.59 -7.38 27.54
N ALA A 47 -25.64 -6.61 27.25
CA ALA A 47 -26.26 -5.69 28.23
C ALA A 47 -26.78 -6.46 29.44
N LEU A 48 -27.43 -7.60 29.24
CA LEU A 48 -27.93 -8.45 30.33
C LEU A 48 -26.80 -9.07 31.14
N LEU A 49 -25.71 -9.52 30.50
CA LEU A 49 -24.52 -10.01 31.19
C LEU A 49 -23.87 -8.93 32.06
N LEU A 50 -23.73 -7.71 31.51
CA LEU A 50 -23.18 -6.56 32.23
C LEU A 50 -24.03 -6.14 33.41
N ALA A 51 -25.37 -6.21 33.32
CA ALA A 51 -26.29 -5.90 34.39
C ALA A 51 -26.14 -6.84 35.60
N GLN A 52 -25.65 -8.08 35.37
CA GLN A 52 -25.42 -9.06 36.44
C GLN A 52 -24.13 -8.78 37.23
N VAL A 53 -23.23 -7.93 36.72
CA VAL A 53 -21.92 -7.72 37.30
C VAL A 53 -21.80 -6.34 37.93
N ARG A 54 -21.42 -6.29 39.20
CA ARG A 54 -21.22 -5.02 39.94
C ARG A 54 -19.75 -4.60 39.90
N GLY A 55 -19.50 -3.33 39.58
CA GLY A 55 -18.21 -2.67 39.59
C GLY A 55 -17.57 -2.56 38.20
N ALA A 56 -17.06 -1.36 37.88
CA ALA A 56 -16.55 -1.00 36.55
C ALA A 56 -15.44 -1.95 36.03
N LYS A 57 -14.51 -2.38 36.89
CA LYS A 57 -13.43 -3.31 36.52
C LYS A 57 -13.95 -4.67 36.08
N LYS A 58 -14.95 -5.21 36.79
CA LYS A 58 -15.54 -6.50 36.42
C LYS A 58 -16.40 -6.40 35.16
N GLN A 59 -17.09 -5.29 34.97
CA GLN A 59 -17.85 -5.04 33.74
C GLN A 59 -16.92 -4.95 32.53
N GLU A 60 -15.75 -4.32 32.67
CA GLU A 60 -14.74 -4.28 31.61
C GLU A 60 -14.21 -5.66 31.26
N GLN A 61 -13.94 -6.51 32.26
CA GLN A 61 -13.54 -7.90 32.04
C GLN A 61 -14.61 -8.70 31.27
N VAL A 62 -15.90 -8.50 31.56
CA VAL A 62 -16.99 -9.13 30.81
C VAL A 62 -17.02 -8.62 29.36
N ARG A 63 -16.84 -7.32 29.13
CA ARG A 63 -16.75 -6.78 27.76
C ARG A 63 -15.58 -7.38 26.97
N GLU A 64 -14.41 -7.50 27.60
CA GLU A 64 -13.25 -8.14 26.98
C GLU A 64 -13.51 -9.62 26.66
N GLN A 65 -14.16 -10.34 27.57
CA GLN A 65 -14.54 -11.75 27.34
C GLN A 65 -15.56 -11.88 26.21
N VAL A 66 -16.57 -11.01 26.15
CA VAL A 66 -17.54 -10.96 25.04
C VAL A 66 -16.85 -10.67 23.71
N ALA A 67 -15.95 -9.70 23.68
CA ALA A 67 -15.20 -9.36 22.48
C ALA A 67 -14.33 -10.52 22.00
N GLN A 68 -13.63 -11.20 22.91
CA GLN A 68 -12.82 -12.39 22.60
C GLN A 68 -13.68 -13.54 22.09
N HIS A 69 -14.82 -13.82 22.76
CA HIS A 69 -15.76 -14.85 22.33
C HIS A 69 -16.30 -14.58 20.92
N ASN A 70 -16.77 -13.37 20.67
CA ASN A 70 -17.31 -12.98 19.37
C ASN A 70 -16.24 -13.05 18.26
N ALA A 71 -14.99 -12.69 18.57
CA ALA A 71 -13.88 -12.84 17.64
C ALA A 71 -13.62 -14.33 17.28
N LEU A 72 -13.69 -15.22 18.26
CA LEU A 72 -13.54 -16.67 18.02
C LEU A 72 -14.70 -17.23 17.19
N VAL A 73 -15.94 -16.83 17.48
CA VAL A 73 -17.14 -17.23 16.73
C VAL A 73 -17.04 -16.73 15.28
N ALA A 74 -16.65 -15.48 15.08
CA ALA A 74 -16.44 -14.91 13.75
C ALA A 74 -15.30 -15.64 13.00
N ALA A 75 -14.20 -15.96 13.69
CA ALA A 75 -13.10 -16.71 13.12
C ALA A 75 -13.52 -18.12 12.66
N GLN A 76 -14.34 -18.81 13.44
CA GLN A 76 -14.88 -20.13 13.07
C GLN A 76 -15.88 -20.03 11.90
N ALA A 77 -16.62 -18.93 11.82
CA ALA A 77 -17.63 -18.69 10.79
C ALA A 77 -17.02 -18.22 9.46
N ALA A 78 -15.82 -17.67 9.46
CA ALA A 78 -15.19 -17.12 8.27
C ALA A 78 -15.03 -18.17 7.14
N PRO A 79 -15.28 -17.80 5.87
CA PRO A 79 -15.18 -18.73 4.73
C PRO A 79 -13.81 -19.40 4.62
N ALA A 80 -12.73 -18.66 4.81
CA ALA A 80 -11.36 -19.18 4.81
C ALA A 80 -11.15 -20.27 5.87
N SER A 81 -11.69 -20.09 7.09
CA SER A 81 -11.60 -21.09 8.17
C SER A 81 -12.36 -22.37 7.87
N ARG A 82 -13.36 -22.31 7.00
CA ARG A 82 -14.14 -23.46 6.53
C ARG A 82 -13.55 -24.14 5.30
N GLY A 83 -12.41 -23.63 4.77
CA GLY A 83 -11.80 -24.10 3.55
C GLY A 83 -12.57 -23.74 2.29
N THR A 84 -13.48 -22.77 2.33
CA THR A 84 -14.17 -22.25 1.13
C THR A 84 -13.15 -21.52 0.28
N PRO A 85 -12.97 -21.87 -1.01
CA PRO A 85 -12.05 -21.14 -1.87
C PRO A 85 -12.61 -19.74 -2.19
N PHE A 86 -11.74 -18.76 -2.34
CA PHE A 86 -12.07 -17.48 -2.97
C PHE A 86 -11.86 -17.59 -4.48
N ALA A 87 -12.69 -16.91 -5.27
CA ALA A 87 -12.54 -16.93 -6.71
C ALA A 87 -11.17 -16.41 -7.15
N PRO A 88 -10.49 -17.05 -8.10
CA PRO A 88 -9.17 -16.64 -8.57
C PRO A 88 -9.23 -15.31 -9.32
N LEU A 89 -8.23 -14.45 -9.11
CA LEU A 89 -8.08 -13.16 -9.80
C LEU A 89 -7.01 -13.27 -10.89
N PRO A 90 -7.30 -12.95 -12.15
CA PRO A 90 -6.29 -13.01 -13.20
C PRO A 90 -5.25 -11.92 -12.97
N ARG A 91 -3.98 -12.25 -13.16
CA ARG A 91 -2.92 -11.26 -13.21
C ARG A 91 -2.88 -10.63 -14.59
N LEU A 92 -2.38 -9.42 -14.69
CA LEU A 92 -2.05 -8.86 -16.00
C LEU A 92 -0.75 -9.48 -16.51
N ALA A 93 -0.76 -9.87 -17.76
CA ALA A 93 0.37 -10.35 -18.52
C ALA A 93 0.43 -9.65 -19.88
N TYR A 94 1.55 -9.75 -20.54
CA TYR A 94 1.71 -9.18 -21.88
C TYR A 94 2.40 -10.16 -22.82
N ARG A 95 2.19 -9.96 -24.10
CA ARG A 95 2.98 -10.55 -25.19
C ARG A 95 3.35 -9.48 -26.19
N THR A 96 4.43 -9.71 -26.92
CA THR A 96 4.83 -8.88 -28.04
C THR A 96 4.62 -9.62 -29.36
N ALA A 97 4.63 -8.92 -30.49
CA ALA A 97 4.54 -9.55 -31.79
C ALA A 97 5.67 -10.56 -32.06
N ALA A 98 6.82 -10.39 -31.41
CA ALA A 98 7.97 -11.28 -31.52
C ALA A 98 7.95 -12.46 -30.53
N GLN A 99 7.11 -12.40 -29.48
CA GLN A 99 7.07 -13.38 -28.40
C GLN A 99 5.66 -13.91 -28.22
N ALA A 100 5.42 -15.16 -28.60
CA ALA A 100 4.10 -15.79 -28.48
C ALA A 100 3.66 -16.12 -27.04
N PRO A 101 4.54 -16.52 -26.07
CA PRO A 101 4.12 -16.81 -24.72
C PRO A 101 3.75 -15.51 -23.95
N LEU A 102 2.78 -15.64 -23.04
CA LEU A 102 2.44 -14.59 -22.08
C LEU A 102 3.53 -14.46 -21.03
N TRP A 103 3.95 -13.23 -20.78
CA TRP A 103 4.87 -12.88 -19.71
C TRP A 103 4.16 -12.07 -18.63
N PRO A 104 4.44 -12.30 -17.35
CA PRO A 104 3.87 -11.48 -16.27
C PRO A 104 4.16 -10.00 -16.53
N LEU A 105 3.12 -9.18 -16.45
CA LEU A 105 3.28 -7.73 -16.56
C LEU A 105 3.80 -7.21 -15.22
N GLU A 106 5.11 -6.96 -15.18
CA GLU A 106 5.79 -6.39 -14.02
C GLU A 106 6.37 -5.02 -14.38
N ARG A 107 6.50 -4.16 -13.36
CA ARG A 107 7.11 -2.84 -13.54
C ARG A 107 8.51 -2.92 -14.14
N GLU A 108 9.29 -3.89 -13.71
CA GLU A 108 10.67 -4.13 -14.14
C GLU A 108 10.74 -4.35 -15.66
N ALA A 109 9.86 -5.15 -16.23
CA ALA A 109 9.79 -5.37 -17.67
C ALA A 109 9.49 -4.08 -18.47
N VAL A 110 8.66 -3.19 -17.91
CA VAL A 110 8.41 -1.88 -18.53
C VAL A 110 9.64 -0.99 -18.42
N LEU A 111 10.35 -1.03 -17.29
CA LEU A 111 11.51 -0.18 -17.03
C LEU A 111 12.77 -0.58 -17.81
N GLU A 112 12.93 -1.85 -18.17
CA GLU A 112 14.06 -2.34 -19.01
C GLU A 112 14.16 -1.58 -20.34
N GLU A 113 13.03 -1.05 -20.83
CA GLU A 113 12.97 -0.31 -22.10
C GLU A 113 12.87 1.22 -21.90
N VAL A 114 13.06 1.71 -20.67
CA VAL A 114 13.10 3.15 -20.40
C VAL A 114 14.49 3.69 -20.69
N GLU A 115 14.66 4.28 -21.86
CA GLU A 115 15.85 5.03 -22.20
C GLU A 115 15.79 6.43 -21.60
N LEU A 116 16.82 6.81 -20.86
CA LEU A 116 17.00 8.14 -20.31
C LEU A 116 18.29 8.72 -20.86
N ASP A 117 18.18 9.67 -21.81
CA ASP A 117 19.33 10.42 -22.28
C ASP A 117 19.66 11.53 -21.26
N LEU A 118 20.68 11.23 -20.43
CA LEU A 118 21.13 12.14 -19.37
C LEU A 118 21.90 13.37 -19.89
N LEU A 119 22.26 13.42 -21.16
CA LEU A 119 22.95 14.58 -21.74
C LEU A 119 22.00 15.60 -22.34
N GLN A 120 20.70 15.30 -22.35
CA GLN A 120 19.69 16.28 -22.78
C GLN A 120 19.61 17.50 -21.85
N PRO A 121 19.26 18.69 -22.34
CA PRO A 121 19.20 19.92 -21.54
C PRO A 121 18.37 19.78 -20.27
N GLN A 122 17.21 19.13 -20.32
CA GLN A 122 16.34 18.94 -19.17
C GLN A 122 16.94 18.03 -18.06
N ALA A 123 17.85 17.13 -18.42
CA ALA A 123 18.51 16.27 -17.44
C ALA A 123 19.67 16.98 -16.74
N VAL A 124 20.29 17.93 -17.44
CA VAL A 124 21.45 18.69 -16.94
C VAL A 124 21.02 19.88 -16.08
N GLN A 125 19.84 20.43 -16.35
CA GLN A 125 19.27 21.56 -15.59
C GLN A 125 18.76 21.07 -14.25
N LEU A 126 19.15 21.73 -13.15
CA LEU A 126 18.70 21.44 -11.79
C LEU A 126 17.80 22.60 -11.31
N PRO A 127 16.50 22.58 -11.59
CA PRO A 127 15.62 23.73 -11.31
C PRO A 127 15.46 24.05 -9.83
N GLY A 128 15.73 23.10 -8.93
CA GLY A 128 15.67 23.27 -7.48
C GLY A 128 17.01 23.64 -6.83
N PHE A 129 18.10 23.66 -7.58
CA PHE A 129 19.42 23.95 -7.03
C PHE A 129 19.67 25.45 -6.92
N HIS A 130 19.74 25.97 -5.70
CA HIS A 130 20.12 27.35 -5.38
C HIS A 130 21.38 27.34 -4.51
N ALA A 131 22.52 27.61 -5.11
CA ALA A 131 23.83 27.59 -4.45
C ALA A 131 23.95 28.60 -3.31
N ALA A 132 23.18 29.68 -3.31
CA ALA A 132 23.23 30.78 -2.34
C ALA A 132 22.37 30.54 -1.07
N GLN A 133 21.58 29.51 -0.99
CA GLN A 133 20.91 29.15 0.27
C GLN A 133 21.95 28.50 1.17
N GLU A 134 22.27 29.15 2.30
CA GLU A 134 23.18 28.65 3.32
C GLU A 134 22.82 27.22 3.67
N ALA A 135 23.64 26.28 3.20
CA ALA A 135 23.57 24.92 3.64
C ALA A 135 24.07 24.91 5.10
N GLU A 136 23.20 24.61 6.04
CA GLU A 136 23.63 24.21 7.38
C GLU A 136 24.47 22.94 7.20
N LEU A 137 25.77 23.09 7.15
CA LEU A 137 26.72 22.00 7.06
C LEU A 137 26.90 21.38 8.46
N PHE A 138 26.34 20.21 8.63
CA PHE A 138 26.60 19.40 9.82
C PHE A 138 27.73 18.41 9.50
N GLU A 139 28.81 18.50 10.25
CA GLU A 139 29.86 17.50 10.25
C GLU A 139 29.46 16.36 11.20
N ILE A 140 29.27 15.16 10.65
CA ILE A 140 28.98 13.96 11.44
C ILE A 140 30.31 13.33 11.82
N GLY A 141 30.73 13.55 13.07
CA GLY A 141 31.92 12.91 13.65
C GLY A 141 31.56 11.80 14.62
N MET A 142 32.35 10.73 14.63
CA MET A 142 32.28 9.71 15.68
C MET A 142 33.40 9.98 16.71
N GLN A 143 33.03 10.39 17.93
CA GLN A 143 33.95 10.44 19.07
C GLN A 143 33.43 9.50 20.16
N ASN A 144 34.28 8.57 20.62
CA ASN A 144 33.99 7.63 21.72
C ASN A 144 32.67 6.83 21.54
N ALA A 145 32.41 6.27 20.33
CA ALA A 145 31.22 5.53 19.97
C ALA A 145 29.89 6.35 20.06
N ARG A 146 29.98 7.67 20.13
CA ARG A 146 28.81 8.55 20.02
C ARG A 146 28.87 9.35 18.73
N VAL A 147 27.73 9.43 18.04
CA VAL A 147 27.56 10.31 16.88
C VAL A 147 27.48 11.74 17.41
N THR A 148 28.45 12.59 17.03
CA THR A 148 28.44 14.02 17.33
C THR A 148 28.14 14.79 16.05
N LEU A 149 27.08 15.59 16.10
CA LEU A 149 26.76 16.59 15.07
C LEU A 149 27.45 17.90 15.49
N ARG A 150 28.37 18.37 14.68
CA ARG A 150 28.94 19.70 14.85
C ARG A 150 28.48 20.59 13.69
N HIS A 151 28.08 21.80 14.03
CA HIS A 151 27.86 22.85 13.06
C HIS A 151 29.24 23.24 12.49
N ALA A 152 29.49 22.98 11.21
CA ALA A 152 30.73 23.38 10.58
C ALA A 152 30.62 24.88 10.26
N ASP A 153 31.52 25.66 10.82
CA ASP A 153 31.59 27.09 10.54
C ASP A 153 32.04 27.28 9.08
N SER A 154 31.13 27.82 8.25
CA SER A 154 31.34 27.99 6.81
C SER A 154 32.57 28.82 6.45
N ALA A 155 32.99 29.70 7.38
CA ALA A 155 34.18 30.52 7.22
C ALA A 155 35.50 29.72 7.39
N GLN A 156 35.54 28.70 8.25
CA GLN A 156 36.70 27.88 8.47
C GLN A 156 36.95 26.88 7.35
N MET A 157 35.86 26.33 6.75
CA MET A 157 35.95 25.52 5.54
C MET A 157 36.37 26.35 4.33
N ALA A 158 35.92 27.58 4.21
CA ALA A 158 36.35 28.48 3.12
C ALA A 158 37.85 28.79 3.16
N MET A 159 38.46 28.86 4.34
CA MET A 159 39.89 29.11 4.48
C MET A 159 40.75 27.89 4.08
N ASP A 160 40.34 26.68 4.38
CA ASP A 160 41.06 25.46 3.99
C ASP A 160 41.05 25.22 2.48
N TRP A 161 40.10 25.82 1.74
CA TRP A 161 39.93 25.62 0.30
C TRP A 161 40.58 26.71 -0.57
N THR A 162 40.99 27.81 0.01
CA THR A 162 41.72 28.88 -0.71
C THR A 162 43.16 28.51 -1.03
N SER A 163 43.68 27.42 -0.41
CA SER A 163 45.06 26.95 -0.64
C SER A 163 45.22 25.83 -1.67
N SER A 164 44.14 25.21 -2.13
CA SER A 164 44.16 24.18 -3.19
C SER A 164 43.33 24.63 -4.38
N SER A 165 43.94 24.68 -5.56
CA SER A 165 43.22 24.96 -6.82
C SER A 165 42.26 23.84 -7.14
N ILE A 166 40.98 24.00 -6.76
CA ILE A 166 39.92 23.07 -7.15
C ILE A 166 39.63 23.29 -8.62
N ASP A 167 39.62 22.24 -9.39
CA ASP A 167 39.18 22.24 -10.78
C ASP A 167 37.84 21.48 -10.96
N ALA A 168 37.17 21.68 -12.07
CA ALA A 168 35.90 21.02 -12.36
C ALA A 168 36.01 19.48 -12.39
N PRO A 169 37.08 18.87 -12.95
CA PRO A 169 37.30 17.41 -12.87
C PRO A 169 37.34 16.85 -11.44
N THR A 170 37.98 17.58 -10.52
CA THR A 170 38.03 17.21 -9.09
C THR A 170 36.64 17.21 -8.47
N LEU A 171 35.82 18.24 -8.72
CA LEU A 171 34.43 18.29 -8.26
C LEU A 171 33.61 17.13 -8.82
N VAL A 172 33.74 16.85 -10.13
CA VAL A 172 33.08 15.70 -10.76
C VAL A 172 33.50 14.37 -10.10
N GLY A 173 34.77 14.21 -9.76
CA GLY A 173 35.26 13.03 -9.03
C GLY A 173 34.62 12.86 -7.64
N TRP A 174 34.44 13.94 -6.90
CA TRP A 174 33.74 13.93 -5.61
C TRP A 174 32.27 13.60 -5.75
N LEU A 175 31.58 14.19 -6.73
CA LEU A 175 30.17 13.87 -7.01
C LEU A 175 30.00 12.40 -7.44
N ASP A 176 30.91 11.87 -8.26
CA ASP A 176 30.93 10.46 -8.66
C ASP A 176 31.06 9.53 -7.46
N GLN A 177 31.91 9.88 -6.47
CA GLN A 177 32.03 9.10 -5.22
C GLN A 177 30.77 9.18 -4.35
N LEU A 178 30.14 10.36 -4.23
CA LEU A 178 28.93 10.54 -3.45
C LEU A 178 27.74 9.79 -4.05
N LEU A 179 27.65 9.77 -5.38
CA LEU A 179 26.54 9.20 -6.13
C LEU A 179 26.78 7.75 -6.60
N PHE A 180 27.90 7.15 -6.24
CA PHE A 180 28.27 5.78 -6.67
C PHE A 180 27.21 4.73 -6.32
N LYS A 181 26.53 4.89 -5.19
CA LYS A 181 25.48 3.98 -4.70
C LYS A 181 24.06 4.46 -4.97
N ALA A 182 23.89 5.57 -5.69
CA ALA A 182 22.57 6.11 -5.99
C ALA A 182 21.83 5.12 -6.92
N PRO A 183 20.64 4.62 -6.52
CA PRO A 183 19.93 3.58 -7.27
C PRO A 183 19.63 3.99 -8.72
N ASP A 184 19.30 5.27 -8.91
CA ASP A 184 18.94 5.80 -10.22
C ASP A 184 20.13 6.00 -11.18
N LEU A 185 21.36 5.85 -10.68
CA LEU A 185 22.60 5.90 -11.46
C LEU A 185 23.30 4.53 -11.56
N ALA A 186 22.78 3.50 -10.90
CA ALA A 186 23.42 2.19 -10.78
C ALA A 186 23.58 1.47 -12.14
N GLY A 187 22.72 1.76 -13.12
CA GLY A 187 22.81 1.18 -14.47
C GLY A 187 23.82 1.85 -15.40
N LEU A 188 24.45 2.96 -15.00
CA LEU A 188 25.41 3.70 -15.81
C LEU A 188 26.83 3.18 -15.60
N THR A 189 27.59 3.11 -16.66
CA THR A 189 29.04 2.96 -16.56
C THR A 189 29.66 4.17 -15.87
N GLN A 190 30.85 4.02 -15.31
CA GLN A 190 31.57 5.13 -14.70
C GLN A 190 31.81 6.30 -15.70
N GLY A 191 32.07 5.97 -16.96
CA GLY A 191 32.26 6.95 -18.02
C GLY A 191 31.01 7.79 -18.28
N GLU A 192 29.87 7.14 -18.45
CA GLU A 192 28.59 7.81 -18.66
C GLU A 192 28.18 8.68 -17.47
N ARG A 193 28.33 8.16 -16.25
CA ARG A 193 28.03 8.90 -15.04
C ARG A 193 28.90 10.15 -14.90
N ARG A 194 30.22 10.03 -15.15
CA ARG A 194 31.12 11.18 -15.12
C ARG A 194 30.85 12.17 -16.23
N ALA A 195 30.50 11.73 -17.43
CA ALA A 195 30.12 12.62 -18.53
C ALA A 195 28.86 13.44 -18.15
N TYR A 196 27.87 12.81 -17.57
CA TYR A 196 26.68 13.48 -17.08
C TYR A 196 26.99 14.49 -15.96
N LEU A 197 27.77 14.08 -14.95
CA LEU A 197 28.15 14.97 -13.84
C LEU A 197 28.97 16.18 -14.34
N ALA A 198 29.85 15.96 -15.30
CA ALA A 198 30.59 17.04 -15.95
C ALA A 198 29.66 18.02 -16.70
N ALA A 199 28.63 17.50 -17.39
CA ALA A 199 27.64 18.35 -18.05
C ALA A 199 26.84 19.18 -17.04
N VAL A 200 26.42 18.60 -15.91
CA VAL A 200 25.74 19.32 -14.82
C VAL A 200 26.64 20.41 -14.24
N VAL A 201 27.88 20.09 -13.88
CA VAL A 201 28.86 21.07 -13.35
C VAL A 201 29.11 22.20 -14.34
N ASN A 202 29.29 21.88 -15.62
CA ASN A 202 29.50 22.87 -16.68
C ASN A 202 28.26 23.79 -16.86
N HIS A 203 27.05 23.21 -16.78
CA HIS A 203 25.81 24.00 -16.83
C HIS A 203 25.75 25.01 -15.68
N GLN A 204 26.02 24.54 -14.44
CA GLN A 204 26.02 25.43 -13.29
C GLN A 204 27.08 26.54 -13.38
N LEU A 205 28.28 26.21 -13.87
CA LEU A 205 29.37 27.18 -14.03
C LEU A 205 29.08 28.22 -15.12
N HIS A 206 28.70 27.75 -16.33
CA HIS A 206 28.69 28.60 -17.51
C HIS A 206 27.30 29.16 -17.83
N THR A 207 26.24 28.45 -17.50
CA THR A 207 24.87 28.89 -17.77
C THR A 207 24.26 29.60 -16.57
N CYS A 208 24.42 29.01 -15.37
CA CYS A 208 23.89 29.60 -14.14
C CYS A 208 24.87 30.58 -13.47
N GLY A 209 26.11 30.64 -13.91
CA GLY A 209 27.12 31.57 -13.39
C GLY A 209 27.56 31.30 -11.95
N VAL A 210 27.40 30.08 -11.47
CA VAL A 210 27.75 29.69 -10.10
C VAL A 210 29.28 29.46 -10.01
N PRO A 211 30.03 30.15 -9.14
CA PRO A 211 31.47 29.92 -9.01
C PRO A 211 31.79 28.47 -8.57
N LEU A 212 32.90 27.93 -9.10
CA LEU A 212 33.31 26.57 -8.81
C LEU A 212 33.51 26.29 -7.32
N VAL A 213 34.07 27.25 -6.58
CA VAL A 213 34.26 27.17 -5.13
C VAL A 213 32.92 26.98 -4.40
N VAL A 214 31.89 27.71 -4.83
CA VAL A 214 30.55 27.64 -4.24
C VAL A 214 29.92 26.26 -4.53
N LEU A 215 30.08 25.74 -5.77
CA LEU A 215 29.62 24.39 -6.11
C LEU A 215 30.32 23.32 -5.26
N ALA A 216 31.62 23.48 -5.05
CA ALA A 216 32.42 22.55 -4.27
C ALA A 216 32.04 22.57 -2.78
N GLN A 217 31.74 23.73 -2.22
CA GLN A 217 31.21 23.87 -0.85
C GLN A 217 29.82 23.22 -0.72
N ALA A 218 28.97 23.40 -1.72
CA ALA A 218 27.62 22.85 -1.78
C ALA A 218 27.54 21.40 -2.31
N ARG A 219 28.65 20.68 -2.48
CA ARG A 219 28.72 19.37 -3.16
C ARG A 219 27.73 18.32 -2.65
N PHE A 220 27.48 18.27 -1.34
CA PHE A 220 26.54 17.30 -0.75
C PHE A 220 25.09 17.62 -1.13
N ARG A 221 24.76 18.92 -1.13
CA ARG A 221 23.45 19.37 -1.61
C ARG A 221 23.31 19.14 -3.10
N LEU A 222 24.33 19.52 -3.87
CA LEU A 222 24.36 19.31 -5.32
C LEU A 222 24.17 17.83 -5.66
N ALA A 223 24.85 16.91 -4.95
CA ALA A 223 24.67 15.48 -5.13
C ALA A 223 23.21 15.02 -4.84
N ARG A 224 22.61 15.50 -3.75
CA ARG A 224 21.23 15.19 -3.40
C ARG A 224 20.24 15.73 -4.44
N ASP A 225 20.43 16.95 -4.90
CA ASP A 225 19.55 17.57 -5.89
C ASP A 225 19.68 16.86 -7.26
N ILE A 226 20.88 16.42 -7.63
CA ILE A 226 21.12 15.56 -8.79
C ILE A 226 20.35 14.23 -8.65
N GLU A 227 20.50 13.54 -7.54
CA GLU A 227 19.82 12.27 -7.30
C GLU A 227 18.30 12.43 -7.38
N SER A 228 17.74 13.42 -6.68
CA SER A 228 16.31 13.72 -6.72
C SER A 228 15.82 14.07 -8.12
N HIS A 229 16.59 14.84 -8.89
CA HIS A 229 16.22 15.24 -10.25
C HIS A 229 16.19 14.04 -11.20
N ILE A 230 17.21 13.16 -11.13
CA ILE A 230 17.24 11.93 -11.95
C ILE A 230 16.09 11.02 -11.59
N ALA A 231 15.80 10.83 -10.29
CA ALA A 231 14.66 10.05 -9.84
C ALA A 231 13.35 10.58 -10.45
N GLN A 232 13.14 11.89 -10.48
CA GLN A 232 11.97 12.51 -11.11
C GLN A 232 11.92 12.27 -12.63
N LEU A 233 13.05 12.43 -13.32
CA LEU A 233 13.14 12.18 -14.77
C LEU A 233 12.84 10.74 -15.11
N ARG A 234 13.44 9.78 -14.38
CA ARG A 234 13.15 8.34 -14.53
C ARG A 234 11.69 8.02 -14.27
N GLN A 235 11.13 8.61 -13.22
CA GLN A 235 9.71 8.44 -12.91
C GLN A 235 8.81 8.95 -14.03
N THR A 236 9.12 10.11 -14.60
CA THR A 236 8.36 10.70 -15.73
C THR A 236 8.51 9.85 -17.00
N ALA A 237 9.73 9.38 -17.28
CA ALA A 237 9.98 8.48 -18.40
C ALA A 237 9.26 7.15 -18.23
N ALA A 238 9.30 6.56 -17.03
CA ALA A 238 8.58 5.34 -16.68
C ALA A 238 7.07 5.49 -16.87
N GLN A 239 6.47 6.58 -16.39
CA GLN A 239 5.05 6.87 -16.61
C GLN A 239 4.69 6.97 -18.09
N ARG A 240 5.53 7.67 -18.87
CA ARG A 240 5.29 7.81 -20.31
C ARG A 240 5.37 6.44 -21.01
N THR A 241 6.41 5.66 -20.73
CA THR A 241 6.60 4.33 -21.31
C THR A 241 5.50 3.38 -20.90
N PHE A 242 5.12 3.36 -19.61
CA PHE A 242 4.02 2.56 -19.11
C PHE A 242 2.69 2.91 -19.82
N ARG A 243 2.40 4.19 -19.95
CA ARG A 243 1.20 4.66 -20.67
C ARG A 243 1.20 4.22 -22.13
N GLN A 244 2.32 4.35 -22.83
CA GLN A 244 2.45 3.98 -24.23
C GLN A 244 2.35 2.47 -24.46
N LYS A 245 2.94 1.66 -23.60
CA LYS A 245 3.00 0.20 -23.79
C LYS A 245 1.83 -0.55 -23.18
N VAL A 246 1.38 -0.11 -22.01
CA VAL A 246 0.38 -0.83 -21.22
C VAL A 246 -1.00 -0.25 -21.37
N LEU A 247 -1.16 1.08 -21.32
CA LEU A 247 -2.48 1.70 -21.31
C LEU A 247 -2.99 2.05 -22.70
N ALA A 248 -2.12 2.39 -23.63
CA ALA A 248 -2.50 2.68 -25.03
C ALA A 248 -2.66 1.40 -25.85
N GLN A 249 -3.62 0.55 -25.48
CA GLN A 249 -3.96 -0.63 -26.24
C GLN A 249 -4.67 -0.26 -27.54
N GLY A 250 -4.24 -0.84 -28.67
CA GLY A 250 -4.84 -0.57 -29.98
C GLY A 250 -3.95 -1.06 -31.13
N ASP A 251 -4.37 -0.77 -32.35
CA ASP A 251 -3.63 -1.09 -33.56
C ASP A 251 -2.26 -0.38 -33.54
N GLY A 252 -1.19 -1.18 -33.52
CA GLY A 252 0.19 -0.69 -33.47
C GLY A 252 0.81 -0.67 -32.06
N SER A 253 0.12 -1.11 -31.01
CA SER A 253 0.75 -1.34 -29.72
C SER A 253 1.81 -2.45 -29.82
N ALA A 254 3.02 -2.17 -29.32
CA ALA A 254 4.07 -3.17 -29.27
C ALA A 254 3.76 -4.30 -28.27
N TRP A 255 2.94 -4.00 -27.27
CA TRP A 255 2.52 -4.92 -26.21
C TRP A 255 1.02 -5.14 -26.24
N LEU A 256 0.61 -6.41 -26.30
CA LEU A 256 -0.77 -6.80 -26.07
C LEU A 256 -0.93 -7.27 -24.65
N VAL A 257 -1.69 -6.53 -23.87
CA VAL A 257 -1.95 -6.85 -22.45
C VAL A 257 -3.18 -7.73 -22.35
N GLU A 258 -3.04 -8.85 -21.67
CA GLU A 258 -4.08 -9.88 -21.52
C GLU A 258 -4.13 -10.38 -20.06
N PRO A 259 -5.28 -10.93 -19.61
CA PRO A 259 -5.37 -11.55 -18.29
C PRO A 259 -4.72 -12.93 -18.29
N ASP A 260 -3.85 -13.21 -17.34
CA ASP A 260 -3.29 -14.54 -17.11
C ASP A 260 -4.19 -15.33 -16.13
N TRP A 261 -5.03 -16.17 -16.69
CA TRP A 261 -5.87 -17.11 -15.95
C TRP A 261 -5.16 -18.42 -15.61
N ALA A 262 -4.00 -18.69 -16.20
CA ALA A 262 -3.21 -19.89 -15.90
C ALA A 262 -2.47 -19.76 -14.57
N HIS A 263 -2.04 -18.54 -14.21
CA HIS A 263 -1.33 -18.24 -12.98
C HIS A 263 -2.04 -17.14 -12.19
N PRO A 264 -3.30 -17.34 -11.78
CA PRO A 264 -4.08 -16.32 -11.11
C PRO A 264 -3.52 -16.07 -9.70
N HIS A 265 -3.90 -14.93 -9.13
CA HIS A 265 -3.78 -14.74 -7.71
C HIS A 265 -4.92 -15.46 -6.98
N VAL A 266 -4.57 -16.14 -5.90
CA VAL A 266 -5.53 -16.86 -5.03
C VAL A 266 -5.29 -16.42 -3.59
N PHE A 267 -6.35 -16.04 -2.89
CA PHE A 267 -6.28 -15.80 -1.46
C PHE A 267 -6.23 -17.14 -0.71
N GLU A 268 -5.07 -17.46 -0.16
CA GLU A 268 -4.85 -18.69 0.60
C GLU A 268 -5.47 -18.58 2.00
N PRO A 269 -6.29 -19.56 2.46
CA PRO A 269 -7.04 -19.46 3.71
C PRO A 269 -6.22 -19.13 4.96
N GLY A 270 -4.99 -19.56 5.06
CA GLY A 270 -4.11 -19.30 6.23
C GLY A 270 -3.20 -18.09 6.10
N ARG A 271 -3.31 -17.33 5.02
CA ARG A 271 -2.28 -16.36 4.64
C ARG A 271 -2.81 -14.93 4.55
N TYR A 272 -3.13 -14.37 5.72
CA TYR A 272 -3.54 -12.98 5.87
C TYR A 272 -2.83 -12.37 7.08
N PRO A 273 -1.56 -11.93 6.91
CA PRO A 273 -0.66 -11.54 8.01
C PRO A 273 -0.96 -10.13 8.52
N VAL A 274 -2.04 -9.98 9.27
CA VAL A 274 -2.38 -8.71 9.91
C VAL A 274 -1.85 -8.71 11.34
N PRO A 275 -0.90 -7.81 11.70
CA PRO A 275 -0.44 -7.65 13.07
C PRO A 275 -1.60 -7.36 14.02
N VAL A 276 -1.51 -7.82 15.27
CA VAL A 276 -2.59 -7.65 16.26
C VAL A 276 -2.96 -6.18 16.43
N ALA A 277 -1.97 -5.28 16.48
CA ALA A 277 -2.19 -3.84 16.62
C ALA A 277 -2.85 -3.18 15.40
N SER A 278 -2.85 -3.86 14.24
CA SER A 278 -3.44 -3.37 12.98
C SER A 278 -4.71 -4.11 12.60
N ARG A 279 -5.35 -4.78 13.56
CA ARG A 279 -6.62 -5.48 13.35
C ARG A 279 -7.78 -4.56 13.67
N TYR A 280 -8.80 -4.66 12.86
CA TYR A 280 -10.07 -4.00 13.16
C TYR A 280 -10.62 -4.50 14.50
N SER A 281 -10.95 -3.58 15.39
CA SER A 281 -11.48 -3.84 16.73
C SER A 281 -12.80 -3.09 17.01
N GLY A 282 -13.45 -2.57 15.96
CA GLY A 282 -14.72 -1.84 16.07
C GLY A 282 -15.90 -2.75 16.37
N ARG A 283 -17.06 -2.14 16.59
CA ARG A 283 -18.29 -2.85 17.00
C ARG A 283 -19.05 -3.51 15.85
N TYR A 284 -18.85 -3.04 14.63
CA TYR A 284 -19.55 -3.62 13.48
C TYR A 284 -18.95 -4.98 13.12
N GLN A 285 -19.80 -5.96 12.89
CA GLN A 285 -19.38 -7.31 12.50
C GLN A 285 -19.58 -7.51 11.01
N PHE A 286 -18.49 -7.74 10.32
CA PHE A 286 -18.46 -8.00 8.91
C PHE A 286 -18.78 -9.47 8.63
N GLY A 287 -19.97 -9.75 8.13
CA GLY A 287 -20.48 -11.12 7.95
C GLY A 287 -19.93 -11.84 6.71
N LYS A 288 -19.46 -11.09 5.71
CA LYS A 288 -18.97 -11.64 4.44
C LYS A 288 -17.47 -11.49 4.24
N HIS A 289 -16.73 -10.98 5.23
CA HIS A 289 -15.28 -10.91 5.11
C HIS A 289 -14.69 -12.32 5.04
N TYR A 290 -13.79 -12.56 4.07
CA TYR A 290 -13.29 -13.89 3.77
C TYR A 290 -12.42 -14.47 4.88
N PHE A 291 -11.52 -13.65 5.44
CA PHE A 291 -10.63 -14.08 6.53
C PHE A 291 -11.25 -13.87 7.91
N PRO A 292 -10.84 -14.66 8.91
CA PRO A 292 -11.32 -14.52 10.29
C PRO A 292 -10.87 -13.22 10.98
N VAL A 293 -9.87 -12.57 10.42
CA VAL A 293 -9.31 -11.31 10.91
C VAL A 293 -9.45 -10.28 9.81
N LEU A 294 -9.82 -9.07 10.16
CA LEU A 294 -9.90 -7.92 9.26
C LEU A 294 -8.76 -6.95 9.57
N ALA A 295 -8.08 -6.46 8.54
CA ALA A 295 -7.13 -5.35 8.69
C ALA A 295 -7.87 -4.08 9.12
N ASP A 296 -7.17 -3.19 9.82
CA ASP A 296 -7.76 -2.00 10.43
C ASP A 296 -8.53 -1.14 9.43
N LEU A 297 -9.71 -0.74 9.87
CA LEU A 297 -10.59 0.23 9.23
C LEU A 297 -11.00 1.22 10.31
N LYS A 298 -10.70 2.49 10.11
CA LYS A 298 -11.05 3.52 11.08
C LYS A 298 -12.58 3.60 11.23
N ASP A 299 -13.08 3.25 12.41
CA ASP A 299 -14.51 3.25 12.74
C ASP A 299 -15.14 4.62 12.43
N GLY A 300 -16.26 4.62 11.70
CA GLY A 300 -16.94 5.83 11.24
C GLY A 300 -16.24 6.58 10.09
N GLY A 301 -15.10 6.10 9.58
CA GLY A 301 -14.42 6.65 8.40
C GLY A 301 -15.18 6.35 7.10
N GLN A 302 -14.84 7.07 6.04
CA GLN A 302 -15.49 6.88 4.73
C GLN A 302 -15.21 5.49 4.14
N GLU A 303 -13.99 5.00 4.29
CA GLU A 303 -13.57 3.67 3.86
C GLU A 303 -14.29 2.56 4.65
N PHE A 304 -14.53 2.78 5.94
CA PHE A 304 -15.34 1.88 6.77
C PHE A 304 -16.80 1.81 6.28
N GLN A 305 -17.39 2.95 5.89
CA GLN A 305 -18.73 2.97 5.32
C GLN A 305 -18.78 2.21 3.98
N CYS A 306 -17.75 2.35 3.16
CA CYS A 306 -17.61 1.57 1.93
C CYS A 306 -17.58 0.06 2.22
N ALA A 307 -16.76 -0.37 3.18
CA ALA A 307 -16.69 -1.76 3.62
C ALA A 307 -18.04 -2.30 4.12
N GLN A 308 -18.82 -1.48 4.87
CA GLN A 308 -20.16 -1.85 5.33
C GLN A 308 -21.15 -2.03 4.17
N LEU A 309 -21.09 -1.19 3.16
CA LEU A 309 -21.94 -1.33 1.96
C LEU A 309 -21.59 -2.58 1.17
N ILE A 310 -20.29 -2.86 1.00
CA ILE A 310 -19.82 -4.09 0.34
C ILE A 310 -20.31 -5.32 1.12
N ASP A 311 -20.16 -5.32 2.44
CA ASP A 311 -20.57 -6.44 3.29
C ASP A 311 -22.06 -6.75 3.24
N ARG A 312 -22.89 -5.71 3.12
CA ARG A 312 -24.36 -5.82 3.04
C ARG A 312 -24.87 -6.04 1.62
N HIS A 313 -24.03 -5.82 0.61
CA HIS A 313 -24.48 -5.85 -0.78
C HIS A 313 -25.00 -7.23 -1.18
N PRO A 314 -26.20 -7.36 -1.77
CA PRO A 314 -26.83 -8.66 -2.04
C PRO A 314 -26.06 -9.51 -3.06
N ARG A 315 -25.33 -8.87 -3.98
CA ARG A 315 -24.55 -9.59 -5.02
C ARG A 315 -23.18 -10.06 -4.53
N VAL A 316 -22.66 -9.53 -3.41
CA VAL A 316 -21.37 -9.91 -2.85
C VAL A 316 -21.53 -11.22 -2.09
N ARG A 317 -20.73 -12.23 -2.46
CA ARG A 317 -20.60 -13.51 -1.76
C ARG A 317 -19.63 -13.40 -0.60
N HIS A 318 -18.40 -13.02 -0.90
CA HIS A 318 -17.30 -12.77 0.06
C HIS A 318 -16.50 -11.56 -0.38
N TRP A 319 -15.79 -10.93 0.54
CA TRP A 319 -14.87 -9.83 0.24
C TRP A 319 -13.64 -9.87 1.13
N VAL A 320 -12.59 -9.22 0.71
CA VAL A 320 -11.30 -9.10 1.42
C VAL A 320 -10.95 -7.62 1.51
N ARG A 321 -10.58 -7.16 2.70
CA ARG A 321 -9.77 -5.93 2.83
C ARG A 321 -8.39 -6.26 2.25
N ASN A 322 -8.08 -5.72 1.11
CA ASN A 322 -6.85 -6.05 0.42
C ASN A 322 -5.63 -5.51 1.19
N LEU A 323 -4.54 -6.26 1.19
CA LEU A 323 -3.29 -5.84 1.80
C LEU A 323 -2.34 -5.35 0.70
N ASP A 324 -1.56 -4.32 1.01
CA ASP A 324 -0.53 -3.77 0.13
C ASP A 324 0.78 -4.58 0.14
N THR A 325 0.68 -5.84 0.50
CA THR A 325 1.83 -6.75 0.71
C THR A 325 1.72 -7.98 -0.17
N ALA A 326 2.63 -8.14 -1.13
CA ALA A 326 2.77 -9.37 -1.87
C ALA A 326 3.37 -10.49 -0.96
N PRO A 327 2.98 -11.73 -1.14
CA PRO A 327 2.01 -12.27 -2.09
C PRO A 327 0.58 -12.33 -1.56
N CYS A 328 0.31 -11.76 -0.37
CA CYS A 328 -0.97 -11.90 0.33
C CYS A 328 -2.06 -11.00 -0.25
N GLY A 329 -1.70 -9.84 -0.79
CA GLY A 329 -2.61 -8.93 -1.45
C GLY A 329 -2.57 -9.06 -2.97
N PHE A 330 -3.67 -8.75 -3.63
CA PHE A 330 -3.77 -8.65 -5.08
C PHE A 330 -3.41 -7.23 -5.53
N GLY A 331 -2.34 -7.09 -6.32
CA GLY A 331 -1.87 -5.80 -6.84
C GLY A 331 -1.68 -5.80 -8.34
N LEU A 332 -2.10 -4.72 -8.98
CA LEU A 332 -1.89 -4.44 -10.40
C LEU A 332 -0.59 -3.66 -10.61
N PRO A 333 0.18 -3.91 -11.67
CA PRO A 333 1.39 -3.17 -11.95
C PRO A 333 1.11 -1.72 -12.34
N THR A 334 1.98 -0.81 -11.95
CA THR A 334 1.96 0.60 -12.31
C THR A 334 3.38 1.08 -12.63
N SER A 335 3.52 2.28 -13.15
CA SER A 335 4.83 2.89 -13.41
C SER A 335 5.68 3.09 -12.14
N ARG A 336 5.05 3.16 -10.96
CA ARG A 336 5.73 3.39 -9.67
C ARG A 336 5.89 2.14 -8.81
N GLY A 337 5.16 1.07 -9.12
CA GLY A 337 5.18 -0.16 -8.32
C GLY A 337 3.92 -0.97 -8.56
N ARG A 338 3.24 -1.35 -7.49
CA ARG A 338 1.95 -2.05 -7.56
C ARG A 338 0.84 -1.22 -6.93
N PHE A 339 -0.30 -1.21 -7.57
CA PHE A 339 -1.55 -0.67 -7.07
C PHE A 339 -2.35 -1.79 -6.40
N TYR A 340 -2.61 -1.67 -5.12
CA TYR A 340 -3.47 -2.56 -4.36
C TYR A 340 -4.77 -1.82 -4.08
N ALA A 341 -5.85 -2.22 -4.77
CA ALA A 341 -7.16 -1.65 -4.50
C ALA A 341 -7.61 -1.97 -3.06
N ASP A 342 -8.39 -1.10 -2.44
CA ASP A 342 -8.78 -1.20 -1.04
C ASP A 342 -9.52 -2.50 -0.71
N PHE A 343 -10.40 -2.94 -1.62
CA PHE A 343 -11.22 -4.13 -1.42
C PHE A 343 -11.22 -5.02 -2.66
N VAL A 344 -11.30 -6.33 -2.40
CA VAL A 344 -11.54 -7.34 -3.43
C VAL A 344 -12.82 -8.09 -3.03
N ALA A 345 -13.77 -8.22 -3.95
CA ALA A 345 -15.00 -8.95 -3.71
C ALA A 345 -15.21 -10.09 -4.71
N GLU A 346 -15.73 -11.20 -4.24
CA GLU A 346 -16.29 -12.28 -5.05
C GLU A 346 -17.80 -12.09 -5.12
N LEU A 347 -18.36 -12.12 -6.33
CA LEU A 347 -19.79 -11.96 -6.54
C LEU A 347 -20.50 -13.32 -6.60
N LEU A 348 -21.81 -13.32 -6.41
CA LEU A 348 -22.63 -14.54 -6.46
C LEU A 348 -22.65 -15.19 -7.84
N ASP A 349 -22.46 -14.41 -8.90
CA ASP A 349 -22.37 -14.90 -10.28
C ASP A 349 -20.97 -15.41 -10.66
N GLY A 350 -20.01 -15.38 -9.74
CA GLY A 350 -18.65 -15.86 -9.93
C GLY A 350 -17.67 -14.81 -10.47
N ARG A 351 -18.12 -13.59 -10.75
CA ARG A 351 -17.22 -12.48 -11.08
C ARG A 351 -16.42 -12.05 -9.86
N VAL A 352 -15.29 -11.40 -10.11
CA VAL A 352 -14.48 -10.74 -9.08
C VAL A 352 -14.48 -9.23 -9.29
N ALA A 353 -14.50 -8.47 -8.19
CA ALA A 353 -14.51 -7.02 -8.22
C ALA A 353 -13.28 -6.47 -7.49
N LEU A 354 -12.58 -5.53 -8.12
CA LEU A 354 -11.60 -4.67 -7.45
C LEU A 354 -12.28 -3.33 -7.18
N LEU A 355 -12.27 -2.91 -5.93
CA LEU A 355 -12.95 -1.70 -5.49
C LEU A 355 -11.95 -0.81 -4.77
N GLU A 356 -11.75 0.38 -5.32
CA GLU A 356 -10.90 1.42 -4.76
C GLU A 356 -11.77 2.57 -4.28
N PHE A 357 -11.57 3.01 -3.05
CA PHE A 357 -12.25 4.16 -2.48
C PHE A 357 -11.33 5.38 -2.45
N LYS A 358 -11.80 6.52 -2.96
CA LYS A 358 -11.01 7.76 -3.00
C LYS A 358 -11.73 8.95 -2.40
N GLY A 359 -11.00 9.70 -1.59
CA GLY A 359 -11.42 11.03 -1.15
C GLY A 359 -11.39 12.03 -2.32
N ALA A 360 -12.29 13.01 -2.30
CA ALA A 360 -12.49 13.98 -3.38
C ALA A 360 -11.22 14.77 -3.79
N HIS A 361 -10.28 14.97 -2.87
CA HIS A 361 -9.06 15.76 -3.09
C HIS A 361 -7.98 15.07 -3.95
N LEU A 362 -8.08 13.76 -4.20
CA LEU A 362 -7.09 12.98 -4.94
C LEU A 362 -7.51 12.66 -6.39
N MET A 363 -8.69 13.09 -6.81
CA MET A 363 -9.29 12.70 -8.10
C MET A 363 -8.49 13.11 -9.34
N ASN A 364 -7.67 14.16 -9.26
CA ASN A 364 -6.93 14.73 -10.39
C ASN A 364 -5.42 14.47 -10.35
N ASP A 365 -4.93 13.68 -9.39
CA ASP A 365 -3.51 13.32 -9.35
C ASP A 365 -3.16 12.41 -10.54
N PRO A 366 -2.10 12.68 -11.33
CA PRO A 366 -1.73 11.89 -12.50
C PRO A 366 -1.45 10.41 -12.19
N TYR A 367 -0.97 10.10 -10.99
CA TYR A 367 -0.72 8.73 -10.57
C TYR A 367 -2.01 8.01 -10.14
N GLU A 368 -2.93 8.73 -9.51
CA GLU A 368 -4.25 8.17 -9.20
C GLU A 368 -5.05 7.89 -10.49
N LEU A 369 -4.94 8.74 -11.51
CA LEU A 369 -5.50 8.48 -12.83
C LEU A 369 -4.87 7.24 -13.49
N GLU A 370 -3.56 7.02 -13.34
CA GLU A 370 -2.90 5.81 -13.85
C GLU A 370 -3.44 4.55 -13.16
N LYS A 371 -3.58 4.55 -11.83
CA LYS A 371 -4.17 3.43 -11.07
C LYS A 371 -5.58 3.10 -11.57
N ARG A 372 -6.40 4.12 -11.78
CA ARG A 372 -7.74 3.96 -12.31
C ARG A 372 -7.72 3.32 -13.70
N GLN A 373 -6.90 3.82 -14.61
CA GLN A 373 -6.77 3.29 -15.97
C GLN A 373 -6.29 1.83 -15.98
N VAL A 374 -5.37 1.46 -15.10
CA VAL A 374 -4.91 0.07 -14.96
C VAL A 374 -6.01 -0.84 -14.42
N GLY A 375 -6.80 -0.38 -13.46
CA GLY A 375 -7.97 -1.12 -12.96
C GLY A 375 -9.04 -1.33 -14.04
N GLU A 376 -9.34 -0.28 -14.81
CA GLU A 376 -10.26 -0.33 -15.95
C GLU A 376 -9.74 -1.28 -17.05
N LEU A 377 -8.44 -1.25 -17.37
CA LEU A 377 -7.81 -2.17 -18.32
C LEU A 377 -7.92 -3.62 -17.84
N TRP A 378 -7.63 -3.89 -16.55
CA TRP A 378 -7.74 -5.22 -15.97
C TRP A 378 -9.16 -5.77 -16.06
N ALA A 379 -10.17 -4.97 -15.74
CA ALA A 379 -11.57 -5.38 -15.87
C ALA A 379 -11.95 -5.63 -17.34
N HIS A 380 -11.60 -4.70 -18.23
CA HIS A 380 -11.91 -4.79 -19.66
C HIS A 380 -11.29 -6.04 -20.32
N THR A 381 -10.00 -6.30 -20.06
CA THR A 381 -9.31 -7.47 -20.62
C THR A 381 -9.79 -8.79 -20.04
N SER A 382 -10.35 -8.78 -18.84
CA SER A 382 -10.86 -9.98 -18.15
C SER A 382 -12.23 -10.46 -18.65
N SER A 383 -12.82 -9.80 -19.66
CA SER A 383 -14.02 -10.23 -20.42
C SER A 383 -15.16 -10.70 -19.50
N ASP A 384 -15.96 -9.80 -18.96
CA ASP A 384 -17.13 -10.04 -18.10
C ASP A 384 -16.91 -10.90 -16.83
N ARG A 385 -15.68 -11.35 -16.57
CA ARG A 385 -15.34 -12.14 -15.37
C ARG A 385 -14.82 -11.29 -14.23
N ALA A 386 -14.52 -10.03 -14.50
CA ALA A 386 -14.02 -9.09 -13.52
C ALA A 386 -14.61 -7.70 -13.73
N VAL A 387 -14.77 -6.96 -12.65
CA VAL A 387 -15.22 -5.56 -12.65
C VAL A 387 -14.29 -4.72 -11.78
N PHE A 388 -14.18 -3.44 -12.14
CA PHE A 388 -13.40 -2.48 -11.38
C PHE A 388 -14.27 -1.28 -10.97
N GLY A 389 -14.24 -0.91 -9.70
CA GLY A 389 -14.95 0.23 -9.15
C GLY A 389 -13.99 1.27 -8.58
N TRP A 390 -14.07 2.50 -9.13
CA TRP A 390 -13.44 3.67 -8.57
C TRP A 390 -14.49 4.47 -7.84
N LEU A 391 -14.53 4.33 -6.51
CA LEU A 391 -15.63 4.77 -5.66
C LEU A 391 -15.28 6.08 -4.95
N SER A 392 -16.25 6.94 -4.81
CA SER A 392 -16.16 8.17 -4.03
C SER A 392 -17.29 8.25 -3.00
N TYR A 393 -17.14 9.15 -2.03
CA TYR A 393 -18.11 9.26 -0.94
C TYR A 393 -19.52 9.67 -1.43
N GLU A 394 -19.59 10.61 -2.38
CA GLU A 394 -20.86 11.09 -2.91
C GLU A 394 -21.54 10.01 -3.76
N GLY A 395 -22.73 9.59 -3.34
CA GLY A 395 -23.48 8.56 -4.08
C GLY A 395 -22.86 7.16 -4.01
N LEU A 396 -22.06 6.87 -2.98
CA LEU A 396 -21.29 5.62 -2.86
C LEU A 396 -22.13 4.36 -3.03
N ALA A 397 -23.33 4.28 -2.44
CA ALA A 397 -24.20 3.12 -2.57
C ALA A 397 -24.64 2.92 -4.03
N GLN A 398 -25.02 3.99 -4.72
CA GLN A 398 -25.43 3.93 -6.12
C GLN A 398 -24.25 3.55 -7.05
N GLN A 399 -23.04 4.11 -6.79
CA GLN A 399 -21.85 3.75 -7.53
C GLN A 399 -21.53 2.26 -7.38
N LEU A 400 -21.62 1.74 -6.14
CA LEU A 400 -21.39 0.34 -5.86
C LEU A 400 -22.42 -0.56 -6.57
N ASP A 401 -23.70 -0.21 -6.50
CA ASP A 401 -24.76 -0.92 -7.23
C ASP A 401 -24.50 -0.98 -8.74
N GLN A 402 -24.04 0.13 -9.34
CA GLN A 402 -23.70 0.21 -10.77
C GLN A 402 -22.49 -0.65 -11.13
N VAL A 403 -21.44 -0.63 -10.32
CA VAL A 403 -20.21 -1.42 -10.56
C VAL A 403 -20.49 -2.91 -10.45
N LEU A 404 -21.32 -3.31 -9.49
CA LEU A 404 -21.62 -4.71 -9.23
C LEU A 404 -22.82 -5.24 -10.03
N ALA A 405 -23.45 -4.39 -10.83
CA ALA A 405 -24.57 -4.78 -11.68
C ALA A 405 -24.16 -5.80 -12.73
#